data_2a586b3fc40c7cf99e42346223ef691f
#
_entry.id   2a586b3fc40c7cf99e42346223ef691f
#
_cell.length_a   1.000
_cell.length_b   1.000
_cell.length_c   1.000
_cell.angle_alpha   90.00
_cell.angle_beta   90.00
_cell.angle_gamma   90.00
#
_symmetry.space_group_name_H-M   'P 1'
#
loop_
_entity.id
_entity.type
_entity.pdbx_description
1 polymer ?
#
loop_
_entity_poly.entity_id
_entity_poly.type
_entity_poly.pdbx_seq_one_letter_code
_entity_poly.pdbx_strand_id
1 'polypeptide(L)'
;VALLRRERLAAILTGQSRRVSLDGNTRTIVAQAGTIAIPRDVRVDVIGVNELWSGRQAVVRFEPDGASTGSVLKFSWENVRYEVDVNWYNGRVAVDLP
;
A
#
# COMPACT_ATOMS: atom_id res chain seq x y z
N VAL A 1 3.28 -1.19 -6.34
CA VAL A 1 2.31 -0.43 -7.15
C VAL A 1 1.39 -1.37 -7.91
N ALA A 2 1.95 -2.34 -8.62
CA ALA A 2 1.13 -3.29 -9.39
C ALA A 2 0.16 -4.07 -8.48
N LEU A 3 0.62 -4.51 -7.32
CA LEU A 3 -0.22 -5.25 -6.37
C LEU A 3 -1.36 -4.39 -5.84
N LEU A 4 -1.08 -3.14 -5.49
CA LEU A 4 -2.10 -2.20 -5.02
C LEU A 4 -3.15 -1.92 -6.10
N ARG A 5 -2.71 -1.69 -7.33
CA ARG A 5 -3.61 -1.44 -8.46
C ARG A 5 -4.47 -2.66 -8.77
N ARG A 6 -3.89 -3.84 -8.65
CA ARG A 6 -4.60 -5.10 -8.86
C ARG A 6 -5.69 -5.31 -7.80
N GLU A 7 -5.38 -5.04 -6.54
CA GLU A 7 -6.35 -5.18 -5.46
C GLU A 7 -7.48 -4.16 -5.57
N ARG A 8 -7.18 -2.94 -6.00
CA ARG A 8 -8.22 -1.93 -6.26
C ARG A 8 -9.18 -2.41 -7.36
N LEU A 9 -8.64 -2.90 -8.46
CA LEU A 9 -9.44 -3.40 -9.56
C LEU A 9 -10.28 -4.60 -9.14
N ALA A 10 -9.70 -5.52 -8.36
CA ALA A 10 -10.41 -6.68 -7.85
C ALA A 10 -11.59 -6.28 -6.95
N ALA A 11 -11.42 -5.26 -6.11
CA ALA A 11 -12.50 -4.76 -5.27
C ALA A 11 -13.68 -4.26 -6.12
N ILE A 12 -13.36 -3.49 -7.17
CA ILE A 12 -14.39 -2.94 -8.07
C ILE A 12 -15.08 -4.06 -8.84
N LEU A 13 -14.32 -5.01 -9.38
CA LEU A 13 -14.88 -6.07 -10.22
C LEU A 13 -15.65 -7.13 -9.42
N THR A 14 -15.22 -7.44 -8.21
CA THR A 14 -15.87 -8.48 -7.40
C THR A 14 -16.97 -7.94 -6.50
N GLY A 15 -17.03 -6.63 -6.32
CA GLY A 15 -17.98 -6.02 -5.39
C GLY A 15 -17.67 -6.29 -3.93
N GLN A 16 -16.43 -6.65 -3.62
CA GLN A 16 -15.99 -6.95 -2.26
C GLN A 16 -14.76 -6.13 -1.88
N SER A 17 -14.67 -5.76 -0.61
CA SER A 17 -13.50 -5.07 -0.09
C SER A 17 -12.25 -5.95 -0.19
N ARG A 18 -11.11 -5.33 -0.48
CA ARG A 18 -9.82 -6.01 -0.59
C ARG A 18 -8.82 -5.33 0.31
N ARG A 19 -7.98 -6.11 0.95
CA ARG A 19 -6.97 -5.62 1.87
C ARG A 19 -5.57 -5.88 1.35
N VAL A 20 -4.69 -4.89 1.58
CA VAL A 20 -3.26 -5.04 1.41
C VAL A 20 -2.62 -4.74 2.76
N SER A 21 -1.94 -5.71 3.33
CA SER A 21 -1.31 -5.59 4.64
C SER A 21 0.21 -5.48 4.48
N LEU A 22 0.78 -4.49 5.16
CA LEU A 22 2.23 -4.33 5.23
C LEU A 22 2.66 -4.74 6.63
N ASP A 23 3.60 -5.67 6.71
CA ASP A 23 4.14 -6.16 7.98
C ASP A 23 5.61 -5.78 8.07
N GLY A 24 5.94 -4.91 9.03
CA GLY A 24 7.29 -4.45 9.25
C GLY A 24 8.18 -5.49 9.92
N ASN A 25 7.60 -6.44 10.64
CA ASN A 25 8.37 -7.49 11.32
C ASN A 25 8.84 -8.55 10.34
N THR A 26 7.94 -9.02 9.47
CA THR A 26 8.28 -10.01 8.44
C THR A 26 8.79 -9.35 7.16
N ARG A 27 8.66 -8.04 7.05
CA ARG A 27 9.02 -7.24 5.88
C ARG A 27 8.36 -7.78 4.62
N THR A 28 7.04 -7.89 4.68
CA THR A 28 6.23 -8.38 3.56
C THR A 28 5.03 -7.49 3.33
N ILE A 29 4.60 -7.46 2.08
CA ILE A 29 3.33 -6.86 1.66
C ILE A 29 2.46 -8.00 1.18
N VAL A 30 1.34 -8.21 1.87
CA VAL A 30 0.48 -9.38 1.65
C VAL A 30 -0.89 -8.93 1.17
N ALA A 31 -1.35 -9.54 0.08
CA ALA A 31 -2.69 -9.35 -0.45
C ALA A 31 -3.20 -10.67 -1.01
N GLN A 32 -4.49 -10.75 -1.36
CA GLN A 32 -5.03 -11.96 -1.98
C GLN A 32 -4.38 -12.27 -3.33
N ALA A 33 -4.02 -11.22 -4.07
CA ALA A 33 -3.37 -11.38 -5.37
C ALA A 33 -1.92 -11.84 -5.27
N GLY A 34 -1.28 -11.74 -4.12
CA GLY A 34 0.09 -12.18 -3.93
C GLY A 34 0.77 -11.56 -2.73
N THR A 35 2.03 -11.95 -2.54
CA THR A 35 2.88 -11.47 -1.46
C THR A 35 4.19 -10.97 -2.05
N ILE A 36 4.65 -9.83 -1.56
CA ILE A 36 5.92 -9.24 -1.96
C ILE A 36 6.82 -9.13 -0.74
N ALA A 37 8.06 -9.61 -0.87
CA ALA A 37 9.08 -9.42 0.15
C ALA A 37 9.72 -8.03 -0.02
N ILE A 38 9.92 -7.32 1.09
CA ILE A 38 10.60 -6.04 1.10
C ILE A 38 12.08 -6.30 1.35
N PRO A 39 12.98 -5.92 0.43
CA PRO A 39 14.42 -6.10 0.65
C PRO A 39 14.87 -5.41 1.95
N ARG A 40 15.84 -6.00 2.64
CA ARG A 40 16.27 -5.52 3.96
C ARG A 40 16.86 -4.12 3.92
N ASP A 41 17.47 -3.75 2.82
CA ASP A 41 18.12 -2.45 2.64
C ASP A 41 17.14 -1.36 2.18
N VAL A 42 15.88 -1.69 1.95
CA VAL A 42 14.84 -0.74 1.61
C VAL A 42 14.12 -0.31 2.88
N ARG A 43 14.12 0.99 3.14
CA ARG A 43 13.34 1.55 4.24
C ARG A 43 11.94 1.84 3.76
N VAL A 44 10.95 1.49 4.56
CA VAL A 44 9.54 1.75 4.27
C VAL A 44 8.93 2.51 5.43
N ASP A 45 8.33 3.66 5.11
CA ASP A 45 7.53 4.42 6.06
C ASP A 45 6.11 4.53 5.52
N VAL A 46 5.12 4.34 6.37
CA VAL A 46 3.71 4.39 5.99
C VAL A 46 3.01 5.47 6.80
N ILE A 47 2.34 6.37 6.09
CA ILE A 47 1.49 7.39 6.70
C ILE A 47 0.06 7.09 6.30
N GLY A 48 -0.73 6.65 7.26
CA GLY A 48 -2.15 6.39 7.03
C GLY A 48 -3.00 7.58 7.45
N VAL A 49 -4.30 7.45 7.20
CA VAL A 49 -5.26 8.49 7.58
C VAL A 49 -5.32 8.66 9.11
N ASN A 50 -5.23 7.57 9.84
CA ASN A 50 -5.46 7.57 11.27
C ASN A 50 -4.23 7.33 12.13
N GLU A 51 -3.12 6.90 11.53
CA GLU A 51 -1.95 6.53 12.32
C GLU A 51 -0.67 6.52 11.52
N LEU A 52 0.42 6.66 12.24
CA LEU A 52 1.75 6.60 11.68
C LEU A 52 2.27 5.16 11.81
N TRP A 53 2.82 4.64 10.74
CA TRP A 53 3.48 3.34 10.76
C TRP A 53 4.71 3.37 11.67
N SER A 54 4.81 2.42 12.58
CA SER A 54 5.92 2.32 13.52
C SER A 54 6.62 0.96 13.46
N GLY A 55 6.75 0.40 12.27
CA GLY A 55 7.42 -0.88 12.06
C GLY A 55 6.58 -2.10 12.35
N ARG A 56 5.28 -1.94 12.55
CA ARG A 56 4.37 -3.05 12.84
C ARG A 56 3.55 -3.41 11.61
N GLN A 57 2.25 -3.23 11.67
CA GLN A 57 1.35 -3.54 10.57
C GLN A 57 0.58 -2.30 10.14
N ALA A 58 0.45 -2.15 8.84
CA ALA A 58 -0.44 -1.17 8.24
C ALA A 58 -1.33 -1.87 7.23
N VAL A 59 -2.56 -1.39 7.09
CA VAL A 59 -3.52 -1.99 6.17
C VAL A 59 -4.10 -0.90 5.28
N VAL A 60 -4.05 -1.15 3.98
CA VAL A 60 -4.76 -0.36 2.98
C VAL A 60 -5.93 -1.21 2.49
N ARG A 61 -7.15 -0.69 2.64
CA ARG A 61 -8.34 -1.39 2.18
C ARG A 61 -8.96 -0.65 1.01
N PHE A 62 -9.29 -1.39 -0.04
CA PHE A 62 -10.00 -0.89 -1.19
C PHE A 62 -11.46 -1.33 -1.13
N GLU A 63 -12.36 -0.41 -1.35
CA GLU A 63 -13.80 -0.65 -1.31
C GLU A 63 -14.34 -0.90 -2.72
N PRO A 64 -15.51 -1.58 -2.84
CA PRO A 64 -16.11 -1.86 -4.15
C PRO A 64 -16.44 -0.65 -5.00
N ASP A 65 -16.65 0.51 -4.39
CA ASP A 65 -16.92 1.76 -5.10
C ASP A 65 -15.66 2.47 -5.57
N GLY A 66 -14.48 1.88 -5.33
CA GLY A 66 -13.20 2.44 -5.72
C GLY A 66 -12.52 3.27 -4.64
N ALA A 67 -13.21 3.60 -3.56
CA ALA A 67 -12.60 4.34 -2.45
C ALA A 67 -11.59 3.46 -1.69
N SER A 68 -10.78 4.07 -0.88
CA SER A 68 -9.82 3.35 -0.04
C SER A 68 -9.68 4.02 1.32
N THR A 69 -8.96 3.35 2.23
CA THR A 69 -8.60 3.95 3.52
C THR A 69 -7.57 5.08 3.36
N GLY A 70 -6.95 5.17 2.18
CA GLY A 70 -5.91 6.16 1.93
C GLY A 70 -4.60 5.80 2.61
N SER A 71 -3.49 6.09 1.97
CA SER A 71 -2.17 5.88 2.57
C SER A 71 -1.10 6.55 1.73
N VAL A 72 0.01 6.86 2.37
CA VAL A 72 1.22 7.30 1.71
C VAL A 72 2.33 6.34 2.10
N LEU A 73 2.90 5.65 1.13
CA LEU A 73 3.99 4.71 1.32
C LEU A 73 5.26 5.34 0.80
N LYS A 74 6.25 5.51 1.68
CA LYS A 74 7.54 6.08 1.31
C LYS A 74 8.59 5.01 1.35
N PHE A 75 9.25 4.83 0.21
CA PHE A 75 10.32 3.86 0.06
C PHE A 75 11.64 4.60 -0.15
N SER A 76 12.68 4.15 0.53
CA SER A 76 14.01 4.70 0.32
C SER A 76 15.07 3.60 0.33
N TRP A 77 16.01 3.72 -0.60
CA TRP A 77 17.14 2.83 -0.74
C TRP A 77 18.35 3.65 -1.19
N GLU A 78 19.37 3.69 -0.35
CA GLU A 78 20.53 4.56 -0.55
C GLU A 78 20.07 6.01 -0.74
N ASN A 79 20.33 6.61 -1.91
CA ASN A 79 19.94 7.99 -2.22
C ASN A 79 18.65 8.06 -3.04
N VAL A 80 18.01 6.93 -3.30
CA VAL A 80 16.80 6.87 -4.10
C VAL A 80 15.59 6.86 -3.19
N ARG A 81 14.64 7.74 -3.48
CA ARG A 81 13.38 7.81 -2.74
C ARG A 81 12.23 7.86 -3.72
N TYR A 82 11.15 7.17 -3.39
CA TYR A 82 9.90 7.35 -4.11
C TYR A 82 8.73 7.15 -3.17
N GLU A 83 7.62 7.73 -3.54
CA GLU A 83 6.42 7.78 -2.74
C GLU A 83 5.28 7.17 -3.52
N VAL A 84 4.49 6.33 -2.86
CA VAL A 84 3.29 5.74 -3.44
C VAL A 84 2.10 6.28 -2.66
N ASP A 85 1.26 7.03 -3.35
CA ASP A 85 0.07 7.63 -2.76
C ASP A 85 -1.16 6.84 -3.15
N VAL A 86 -1.93 6.42 -2.16
CA VAL A 86 -3.22 5.78 -2.37
C VAL A 86 -4.30 6.78 -1.97
N ASN A 87 -5.07 7.22 -2.95
CA ASN A 87 -6.09 8.23 -2.73
C ASN A 87 -7.30 7.62 -2.01
N TRP A 88 -7.75 8.26 -0.94
CA TRP A 88 -8.87 7.75 -0.15
C TRP A 88 -10.21 7.83 -0.90
N TYR A 89 -10.37 8.82 -1.76
CA TYR A 89 -11.64 9.08 -2.43
C TYR A 89 -11.89 8.12 -3.59
N ASN A 90 -10.89 7.89 -4.44
CA ASN A 90 -11.05 7.06 -5.64
C ASN A 90 -10.15 5.82 -5.65
N GLY A 91 -9.31 5.62 -4.62
CA GLY A 91 -8.40 4.48 -4.53
C GLY A 91 -7.26 4.51 -5.53
N ARG A 92 -7.08 5.58 -6.29
CA ARG A 92 -6.00 5.64 -7.27
C ARG A 92 -4.64 5.55 -6.61
N VAL A 93 -3.78 4.80 -7.25
CA VAL A 93 -2.40 4.59 -6.81
C VAL A 93 -1.49 5.36 -7.74
N ALA A 94 -0.80 6.35 -7.19
CA ALA A 94 0.12 7.20 -7.92
C ALA A 94 1.52 7.03 -7.36
N VAL A 95 2.54 7.07 -8.23
CA VAL A 95 3.93 7.01 -7.83
C VAL A 95 4.56 8.36 -8.11
N ASP A 96 5.16 8.95 -7.08
CA ASP A 96 5.89 10.19 -7.18
C ASP A 96 7.38 9.88 -7.05
N LEU A 97 8.14 10.17 -8.10
CA LEU A 97 9.58 9.98 -8.14
C LEU A 97 10.28 11.32 -7.92
N PRO A 98 11.42 11.30 -7.23
CA PRO A 98 12.20 12.53 -6.99
C PRO A 98 12.78 13.11 -8.26
#